data_96a68ec566e963becc3ab486f8b6b86f
#
_entry.id   96a68ec566e963becc3ab486f8b6b86f
#
_cell.length_a   1.000
_cell.length_b   1.000
_cell.length_c   1.000
_cell.angle_alpha   90.00
_cell.angle_beta   90.00
_cell.angle_gamma   90.00
#
_symmetry.space_group_name_H-M   'P 1'
#
loop_
_entity.id
_entity.type
_entity.pdbx_description
1 polymer ?
#
loop_
_entity_poly.entity_id
_entity_poly.type
_entity_poly.pdbx_seq_one_letter_code
_entity_poly.pdbx_strand_id
1 'polypeptide(L)'
;MATINKLEELFKNNRDSLSEYLPWRMWDEENQCFDNNDNTMGWLWELQPLAFAGESTVKNLELILNLDLPEDTVIQFILFADPRIQPLLTMLAEKGNPGTGGDYRQLTGEWIRRYTAYLDEHSKTGFDRSVPVPVRNFRLYLAVKIPYNDYDSTVGLFRDRRDAITGLLNSSGFHPRTGDAGTLLNLVRFCYNPDYSYKNQEYTPYNDHMWIHRQVIRKSTEIEWLKGSGDSLCIDGKQIGVYSVAGYPNELDLFDNLFLLGNIFSRNLEQIVCPFIFSMSFINRDFNDAIRKKSGIMLAQKAAGSMAPKLRKKQEEFLQAVMAIEDNVKFRGVMFSVVLFTDDEEKKANTESVLKGLWRQKGYDIQEETMIALP
;
A
#
# COMPACT_ATOMS: atom_id res chain seq x y z
N MET A 1 -41.82 19.41 8.92
CA MET A 1 -40.98 18.66 9.89
C MET A 1 -41.13 17.13 9.77
N ALA A 2 -42.32 16.54 9.63
CA ALA A 2 -42.46 15.07 9.48
C ALA A 2 -41.82 14.47 8.21
N THR A 3 -41.71 15.23 7.13
CA THR A 3 -41.13 14.76 5.85
C THR A 3 -39.59 14.73 5.90
N ILE A 4 -38.97 15.64 6.65
CA ILE A 4 -37.50 15.70 6.81
C ILE A 4 -37.03 14.53 7.67
N ASN A 5 -37.76 14.20 8.73
CA ASN A 5 -37.40 13.06 9.60
C ASN A 5 -37.53 11.72 8.86
N LYS A 6 -38.51 11.58 7.92
CA LYS A 6 -38.62 10.37 7.09
C LYS A 6 -37.47 10.24 6.07
N LEU A 7 -36.99 11.36 5.54
CA LEU A 7 -35.82 11.35 4.66
C LEU A 7 -34.54 11.03 5.46
N GLU A 8 -34.39 11.59 6.66
CA GLU A 8 -33.27 11.25 7.53
C GLU A 8 -33.29 9.78 8.01
N GLU A 9 -34.49 9.19 8.25
CA GLU A 9 -34.61 7.76 8.53
C GLU A 9 -34.28 6.89 7.31
N LEU A 10 -34.69 7.28 6.10
CA LEU A 10 -34.30 6.62 4.86
C LEU A 10 -32.79 6.68 4.62
N PHE A 11 -32.16 7.80 4.98
CA PHE A 11 -30.70 7.93 4.91
C PHE A 11 -29.99 7.20 6.06
N LYS A 12 -30.59 7.09 7.23
CA LYS A 12 -30.06 6.28 8.34
C LYS A 12 -30.11 4.77 8.03
N ASN A 13 -31.15 4.28 7.39
CA ASN A 13 -31.28 2.88 7.01
C ASN A 13 -30.34 2.45 5.86
N ASN A 14 -29.70 3.38 5.15
CA ASN A 14 -28.70 3.08 4.12
C ASN A 14 -27.26 3.04 4.65
N ARG A 15 -27.03 3.23 5.96
CA ARG A 15 -25.70 3.19 6.57
C ARG A 15 -25.19 1.78 6.88
N ASP A 16 -25.93 0.74 6.56
CA ASP A 16 -25.54 -0.65 6.81
C ASP A 16 -24.68 -1.26 5.71
N SER A 17 -24.32 -0.47 4.69
CA SER A 17 -23.39 -0.94 3.65
C SER A 17 -21.94 -0.64 4.06
N LEU A 18 -21.07 -1.65 4.03
CA LEU A 18 -19.63 -1.49 4.28
C LEU A 18 -19.00 -0.38 3.44
N SER A 19 -19.53 -0.13 2.24
CA SER A 19 -19.06 0.94 1.36
C SER A 19 -19.17 2.34 1.97
N GLU A 20 -20.14 2.58 2.86
CA GLU A 20 -20.33 3.89 3.51
C GLU A 20 -19.24 4.21 4.56
N TYR A 21 -18.48 3.21 5.00
CA TYR A 21 -17.32 3.39 5.89
C TYR A 21 -16.02 3.67 5.14
N LEU A 22 -16.03 3.54 3.80
CA LEU A 22 -14.84 3.84 3.00
C LEU A 22 -14.69 5.37 2.85
N PRO A 23 -13.47 5.90 2.91
CA PRO A 23 -13.25 7.34 3.01
C PRO A 23 -13.48 8.10 1.70
N TRP A 24 -13.34 7.48 0.57
CA TRP A 24 -13.29 8.16 -0.74
C TRP A 24 -14.65 8.69 -1.18
N ARG A 25 -14.81 10.02 -1.26
CA ARG A 25 -16.06 10.67 -1.67
C ARG A 25 -16.06 10.99 -3.15
N MET A 26 -15.20 11.90 -3.59
CA MET A 26 -15.18 12.37 -4.97
C MET A 26 -13.79 12.70 -5.46
N TRP A 27 -13.64 12.79 -6.77
CA TRP A 27 -12.47 13.28 -7.46
C TRP A 27 -12.71 14.70 -7.95
N ASP A 28 -11.84 15.62 -7.58
CA ASP A 28 -11.79 16.97 -8.10
C ASP A 28 -10.82 17.01 -9.28
N GLU A 29 -11.35 17.11 -10.50
CA GLU A 29 -10.57 17.09 -11.72
C GLU A 29 -9.74 18.36 -11.89
N GLU A 30 -10.26 19.53 -11.46
CA GLU A 30 -9.56 20.80 -11.57
C GLU A 30 -8.32 20.83 -10.68
N ASN A 31 -8.45 20.38 -9.45
CA ASN A 31 -7.36 20.35 -8.48
C ASN A 31 -6.57 19.04 -8.47
N GLN A 32 -7.02 18.03 -9.23
CA GLN A 32 -6.41 16.69 -9.32
C GLN A 32 -6.19 16.07 -7.93
N CYS A 33 -7.22 16.11 -7.09
CA CYS A 33 -7.19 15.56 -5.74
C CYS A 33 -8.49 14.84 -5.38
N PHE A 34 -8.41 13.99 -4.39
CA PHE A 34 -9.56 13.31 -3.81
C PHE A 34 -10.06 14.12 -2.61
N ASP A 35 -11.36 14.29 -2.53
CA ASP A 35 -12.04 14.76 -1.35
C ASP A 35 -12.68 13.57 -0.62
N ASN A 36 -12.42 13.44 0.67
CA ASN A 36 -12.80 12.28 1.47
C ASN A 36 -13.87 12.62 2.51
N ASN A 37 -14.61 11.60 2.96
CA ASN A 37 -15.69 11.74 3.94
C ASN A 37 -15.19 12.11 5.36
N ASP A 38 -13.90 11.91 5.64
CA ASP A 38 -13.28 12.15 6.94
C ASP A 38 -12.56 13.51 7.04
N ASN A 39 -12.98 14.48 6.23
CA ASN A 39 -12.37 15.81 6.15
C ASN A 39 -10.87 15.76 5.85
N THR A 40 -10.50 14.92 4.90
CA THR A 40 -9.15 14.86 4.36
C THR A 40 -9.18 15.00 2.85
N MET A 41 -8.13 15.59 2.29
CA MET A 41 -7.89 15.53 0.85
C MET A 41 -6.71 14.61 0.56
N GLY A 42 -6.69 14.04 -0.65
CA GLY A 42 -5.65 13.10 -1.04
C GLY A 42 -5.15 13.29 -2.45
N TRP A 43 -3.90 12.90 -2.66
CA TRP A 43 -3.29 12.73 -3.97
C TRP A 43 -2.82 11.31 -4.13
N LEU A 44 -2.87 10.84 -5.35
CA LEU A 44 -2.41 9.51 -5.74
C LEU A 44 -1.50 9.66 -6.96
N TRP A 45 -0.37 8.98 -6.95
CA TRP A 45 0.50 8.79 -8.12
C TRP A 45 0.71 7.31 -8.34
N GLU A 46 0.65 6.90 -9.58
CA GLU A 46 1.20 5.62 -10.02
C GLU A 46 2.64 5.85 -10.45
N LEU A 47 3.54 5.05 -9.88
CA LEU A 47 4.98 5.18 -10.03
C LEU A 47 5.54 4.00 -10.81
N GLN A 48 6.60 4.24 -11.57
CA GLN A 48 7.38 3.15 -12.14
C GLN A 48 8.30 2.57 -11.06
N PRO A 49 8.23 1.25 -10.75
CA PRO A 49 9.18 0.63 -9.84
C PRO A 49 10.62 0.83 -10.31
N LEU A 50 11.51 1.19 -9.39
CA LEU A 50 12.92 1.41 -9.70
C LEU A 50 13.65 0.07 -9.82
N ALA A 51 14.47 -0.07 -10.86
CA ALA A 51 15.41 -1.17 -10.97
C ALA A 51 16.67 -0.94 -10.12
N PHE A 52 16.98 0.32 -9.78
CA PHE A 52 18.14 0.73 -9.01
C PHE A 52 17.83 2.04 -8.24
N ALA A 53 18.29 2.12 -7.02
CA ALA A 53 18.23 3.33 -6.20
C ALA A 53 19.64 3.77 -5.80
N GLY A 54 19.97 5.03 -6.08
CA GLY A 54 21.23 5.67 -5.68
C GLY A 54 21.05 6.64 -4.52
N GLU A 55 22.13 7.24 -4.04
CA GLU A 55 22.09 8.24 -2.97
C GLU A 55 21.17 9.42 -3.28
N SER A 56 21.12 9.86 -4.54
CA SER A 56 20.22 10.94 -4.96
C SER A 56 18.74 10.57 -4.81
N THR A 57 18.39 9.32 -5.09
CA THR A 57 17.03 8.79 -4.89
C THR A 57 16.66 8.84 -3.40
N VAL A 58 17.57 8.39 -2.54
CA VAL A 58 17.36 8.41 -1.07
C VAL A 58 17.17 9.84 -0.57
N LYS A 59 18.04 10.77 -0.97
CA LYS A 59 17.92 12.19 -0.60
C LYS A 59 16.60 12.81 -1.06
N ASN A 60 16.14 12.52 -2.26
CA ASN A 60 14.87 13.05 -2.76
C ASN A 60 13.68 12.47 -2.00
N LEU A 61 13.70 11.18 -1.65
CA LEU A 61 12.66 10.57 -0.81
C LEU A 61 12.66 11.18 0.59
N GLU A 62 13.84 11.43 1.16
CA GLU A 62 13.98 12.13 2.44
C GLU A 62 13.39 13.54 2.37
N LEU A 63 13.61 14.28 1.27
CA LEU A 63 13.01 15.60 1.08
C LEU A 63 11.49 15.52 1.01
N ILE A 64 10.89 14.49 0.37
CA ILE A 64 9.44 14.29 0.37
C ILE A 64 8.92 14.10 1.79
N LEU A 65 9.60 13.29 2.59
CA LEU A 65 9.20 13.04 3.98
C LEU A 65 9.39 14.28 4.88
N ASN A 66 10.32 15.18 4.53
CA ASN A 66 10.61 16.40 5.29
C ASN A 66 9.84 17.64 4.81
N LEU A 67 8.97 17.50 3.79
CA LEU A 67 8.10 18.60 3.38
C LEU A 67 7.28 19.12 4.58
N ASP A 68 7.04 20.42 4.54
CA ASP A 68 6.17 21.09 5.52
C ASP A 68 4.71 20.78 5.18
N LEU A 69 4.20 19.72 5.77
CA LEU A 69 2.84 19.23 5.65
C LEU A 69 2.13 19.29 7.01
N PRO A 70 0.81 19.44 7.05
CA PRO A 70 0.05 19.48 8.30
C PRO A 70 0.31 18.27 9.20
N GLU A 71 0.06 18.44 10.49
CA GLU A 71 -0.01 17.33 11.42
C GLU A 71 -1.07 16.32 10.97
N ASP A 72 -0.85 15.04 11.28
CA ASP A 72 -1.66 13.89 10.86
C ASP A 72 -1.72 13.66 9.33
N THR A 73 -0.86 14.32 8.54
CA THR A 73 -0.64 13.92 7.15
C THR A 73 -0.08 12.50 7.08
N VAL A 74 -0.63 11.69 6.20
CA VAL A 74 -0.15 10.33 5.90
C VAL A 74 0.45 10.31 4.50
N ILE A 75 1.70 9.84 4.39
CA ILE A 75 2.38 9.55 3.13
C ILE A 75 2.51 8.03 3.05
N GLN A 76 1.95 7.40 2.03
CA GLN A 76 1.89 5.96 1.92
C GLN A 76 2.42 5.47 0.56
N PHE A 77 3.45 4.62 0.59
CA PHE A 77 3.88 3.84 -0.56
C PHE A 77 3.15 2.50 -0.55
N ILE A 78 2.61 2.12 -1.70
CA ILE A 78 1.83 0.89 -1.87
C ILE A 78 2.42 0.13 -3.04
N LEU A 79 2.93 -1.07 -2.78
CA LEU A 79 3.35 -2.01 -3.80
C LEU A 79 2.29 -3.10 -3.93
N PHE A 80 1.71 -3.21 -5.11
CA PHE A 80 0.69 -4.19 -5.42
C PHE A 80 1.23 -5.23 -6.43
N ALA A 81 1.29 -6.48 -6.01
CA ALA A 81 1.56 -7.62 -6.90
C ALA A 81 0.26 -8.04 -7.60
N ASP A 82 -0.16 -7.25 -8.59
CA ASP A 82 -1.43 -7.38 -9.30
C ASP A 82 -1.42 -8.63 -10.21
N PRO A 83 -2.34 -9.59 -10.02
CA PRO A 83 -2.42 -10.77 -10.89
C PRO A 83 -3.01 -10.46 -12.26
N ARG A 84 -3.55 -9.27 -12.48
CA ARG A 84 -4.16 -8.85 -13.75
C ARG A 84 -3.07 -8.43 -14.73
N ILE A 85 -2.64 -9.34 -15.58
CA ILE A 85 -1.60 -9.08 -16.59
C ILE A 85 -2.16 -8.90 -18.00
N GLN A 86 -3.41 -9.25 -18.28
CA GLN A 86 -4.01 -9.18 -19.61
C GLN A 86 -3.94 -7.77 -20.24
N PRO A 87 -4.19 -6.66 -19.50
CA PRO A 87 -4.02 -5.32 -20.06
C PRO A 87 -2.59 -5.05 -20.54
N LEU A 88 -1.57 -5.58 -19.83
CA LEU A 88 -0.17 -5.46 -20.24
C LEU A 88 0.13 -6.30 -21.49
N LEU A 89 -0.41 -7.52 -21.57
CA LEU A 89 -0.22 -8.40 -22.71
C LEU A 89 -0.85 -7.79 -23.97
N THR A 90 -2.05 -7.19 -23.83
CA THR A 90 -2.72 -6.48 -24.93
C THR A 90 -1.89 -5.29 -25.39
N MET A 91 -1.43 -4.45 -24.45
CA MET A 91 -0.57 -3.31 -24.77
C MET A 91 0.75 -3.75 -25.46
N LEU A 92 1.35 -4.85 -25.01
CA LEU A 92 2.55 -5.40 -25.62
C LEU A 92 2.27 -5.88 -27.05
N ALA A 93 1.15 -6.55 -27.28
CA ALA A 93 0.73 -7.00 -28.60
C ALA A 93 0.48 -5.84 -29.58
N GLU A 94 -0.17 -4.77 -29.11
CA GLU A 94 -0.45 -3.57 -29.91
C GLU A 94 0.81 -2.79 -30.26
N LYS A 95 1.68 -2.52 -29.27
CA LYS A 95 2.93 -1.77 -29.48
C LYS A 95 3.99 -2.56 -30.27
N GLY A 96 3.96 -3.86 -30.16
CA GLY A 96 4.90 -4.73 -30.84
C GLY A 96 4.59 -5.00 -32.30
N ASN A 97 3.53 -4.39 -32.86
CA ASN A 97 3.20 -4.49 -34.27
C ASN A 97 3.82 -3.32 -35.06
N PRO A 98 5.11 -3.37 -35.45
CA PRO A 98 5.73 -2.28 -36.16
C PRO A 98 5.05 -2.10 -37.53
N GLY A 99 4.56 -0.89 -37.80
CA GLY A 99 3.86 -0.53 -39.04
C GLY A 99 4.68 -0.59 -40.34
N THR A 100 5.92 -1.09 -40.31
CA THR A 100 6.84 -1.23 -41.44
C THR A 100 6.75 -2.63 -42.04
N GLY A 101 6.39 -2.72 -43.33
CA GLY A 101 6.17 -3.99 -44.02
C GLY A 101 7.45 -4.82 -44.24
N GLY A 102 7.26 -6.13 -44.47
CA GLY A 102 8.31 -7.09 -44.83
C GLY A 102 8.28 -8.37 -43.98
N ASP A 103 9.16 -9.32 -44.27
CA ASP A 103 9.26 -10.63 -43.59
C ASP A 103 9.49 -10.52 -42.08
N TYR A 104 10.18 -9.47 -41.63
CA TYR A 104 10.40 -9.18 -40.22
C TYR A 104 9.11 -8.93 -39.44
N ARG A 105 8.05 -8.42 -40.07
CA ARG A 105 6.75 -8.17 -39.44
C ARG A 105 6.07 -9.47 -38.98
N GLN A 106 6.13 -10.52 -39.80
CA GLN A 106 5.56 -11.82 -39.47
C GLN A 106 6.34 -12.47 -38.33
N LEU A 107 7.66 -12.41 -38.36
CA LEU A 107 8.52 -12.96 -37.31
C LEU A 107 8.30 -12.23 -35.97
N THR A 108 8.21 -10.89 -35.99
CA THR A 108 7.94 -10.09 -34.80
C THR A 108 6.55 -10.38 -34.24
N GLY A 109 5.54 -10.46 -35.08
CA GLY A 109 4.17 -10.81 -34.67
C GLY A 109 4.08 -12.20 -34.06
N GLU A 110 4.75 -13.19 -34.67
CA GLU A 110 4.79 -14.56 -34.13
C GLU A 110 5.55 -14.62 -32.79
N TRP A 111 6.67 -13.89 -32.68
CA TRP A 111 7.41 -13.81 -31.41
C TRP A 111 6.57 -13.21 -30.29
N ILE A 112 5.89 -12.06 -30.55
CA ILE A 112 5.02 -11.41 -29.58
C ILE A 112 3.90 -12.34 -29.16
N ARG A 113 3.24 -13.01 -30.12
CA ARG A 113 2.17 -13.98 -29.83
C ARG A 113 2.64 -15.10 -28.92
N ARG A 114 3.81 -15.68 -29.20
CA ARG A 114 4.39 -16.74 -28.35
C ARG A 114 4.79 -16.22 -26.98
N TYR A 115 5.38 -15.04 -26.92
CA TYR A 115 5.82 -14.42 -25.67
C TYR A 115 4.64 -14.04 -24.77
N THR A 116 3.58 -13.47 -25.32
CA THR A 116 2.36 -13.16 -24.56
C THR A 116 1.66 -14.43 -24.07
N ALA A 117 1.58 -15.48 -24.90
CA ALA A 117 1.04 -16.77 -24.49
C ALA A 117 1.88 -17.42 -23.37
N TYR A 118 3.20 -17.35 -23.46
CA TYR A 118 4.12 -17.82 -22.43
C TYR A 118 3.90 -17.08 -21.10
N LEU A 119 3.80 -15.75 -21.12
CA LEU A 119 3.54 -14.95 -19.92
C LEU A 119 2.16 -15.25 -19.32
N ASP A 120 1.13 -15.41 -20.16
CA ASP A 120 -0.22 -15.77 -19.70
C ASP A 120 -0.25 -17.12 -19.00
N GLU A 121 0.42 -18.14 -19.55
CA GLU A 121 0.55 -19.46 -18.93
C GLU A 121 1.23 -19.35 -17.56
N HIS A 122 2.37 -18.65 -17.51
CA HIS A 122 3.16 -18.53 -16.27
C HIS A 122 2.56 -17.54 -15.24
N SER A 123 1.56 -16.77 -15.61
CA SER A 123 0.77 -16.00 -14.63
C SER A 123 -0.13 -16.90 -13.76
N LYS A 124 -0.42 -18.10 -14.25
CA LYS A 124 -1.29 -19.08 -13.57
C LYS A 124 -0.52 -20.16 -12.81
N THR A 125 0.59 -20.61 -13.38
CA THR A 125 1.32 -21.79 -12.90
C THR A 125 2.69 -21.49 -12.27
N GLY A 126 3.21 -20.25 -12.44
CA GLY A 126 4.61 -19.94 -12.15
C GLY A 126 5.57 -20.47 -13.24
N PHE A 127 6.85 -20.10 -13.14
CA PHE A 127 7.84 -20.39 -14.18
C PHE A 127 8.32 -21.85 -14.18
N ASP A 128 8.47 -22.45 -12.99
CA ASP A 128 8.92 -23.83 -12.82
C ASP A 128 8.61 -24.30 -11.40
N ARG A 129 8.73 -25.61 -11.14
CA ARG A 129 8.60 -26.18 -9.79
C ARG A 129 9.61 -25.62 -8.79
N SER A 130 10.79 -25.21 -9.25
CA SER A 130 11.81 -24.56 -8.42
C SER A 130 11.58 -23.06 -8.25
N VAL A 131 10.78 -22.43 -9.12
CA VAL A 131 10.39 -21.01 -9.08
C VAL A 131 8.88 -20.93 -9.29
N PRO A 132 8.09 -21.26 -8.26
CA PRO A 132 6.62 -21.33 -8.37
C PRO A 132 5.95 -19.96 -8.39
N VAL A 133 6.71 -18.86 -8.48
CA VAL A 133 6.17 -17.50 -8.50
C VAL A 133 5.50 -17.21 -9.83
N PRO A 134 4.20 -16.90 -9.83
CA PRO A 134 3.50 -16.51 -11.03
C PRO A 134 3.96 -15.14 -11.52
N VAL A 135 3.85 -14.91 -12.83
CA VAL A 135 4.03 -13.58 -13.42
C VAL A 135 3.00 -12.64 -12.82
N ARG A 136 3.43 -11.47 -12.38
CA ARG A 136 2.60 -10.42 -11.78
C ARG A 136 2.91 -9.07 -12.42
N ASN A 137 1.92 -8.20 -12.41
CA ASN A 137 2.09 -6.80 -12.72
C ASN A 137 2.38 -6.05 -11.40
N PHE A 138 3.66 -5.78 -11.13
CA PHE A 138 4.03 -5.01 -9.95
C PHE A 138 3.75 -3.53 -10.18
N ARG A 139 2.76 -3.01 -9.45
CA ARG A 139 2.35 -1.61 -9.51
C ARG A 139 2.74 -0.92 -8.23
N LEU A 140 3.42 0.21 -8.36
CA LEU A 140 3.83 1.03 -7.24
C LEU A 140 3.01 2.32 -7.21
N TYR A 141 2.49 2.67 -6.04
CA TYR A 141 1.74 3.90 -5.84
C TYR A 141 2.33 4.70 -4.70
N LEU A 142 2.21 6.01 -4.80
CA LEU A 142 2.35 6.94 -3.67
C LEU A 142 1.00 7.60 -3.45
N ALA A 143 0.50 7.51 -2.23
CA ALA A 143 -0.68 8.24 -1.78
C ALA A 143 -0.28 9.23 -0.68
N VAL A 144 -0.82 10.44 -0.73
CA VAL A 144 -0.67 11.44 0.32
C VAL A 144 -2.05 11.87 0.75
N LYS A 145 -2.32 11.81 2.06
CA LYS A 145 -3.60 12.16 2.67
C LYS A 145 -3.37 13.26 3.70
N ILE A 146 -4.07 14.38 3.54
CA ILE A 146 -3.88 15.61 4.33
C ILE A 146 -5.20 16.00 4.98
N PRO A 147 -5.25 16.22 6.30
CA PRO A 147 -6.43 16.75 6.96
C PRO A 147 -6.67 18.20 6.57
N TYR A 148 -7.94 18.61 6.47
CA TYR A 148 -8.34 19.99 6.23
C TYR A 148 -9.54 20.39 7.09
N ASN A 149 -9.64 21.70 7.40
CA ASN A 149 -10.81 22.29 8.04
C ASN A 149 -11.73 22.96 7.03
N ASP A 150 -11.16 23.57 6.01
CA ASP A 150 -11.85 24.20 4.90
C ASP A 150 -11.17 23.78 3.58
N TYR A 151 -11.95 23.17 2.68
CA TYR A 151 -11.44 22.58 1.45
C TYR A 151 -10.80 23.63 0.53
N ASP A 152 -11.54 24.72 0.24
CA ASP A 152 -11.11 25.70 -0.77
C ASP A 152 -9.81 26.40 -0.39
N SER A 153 -9.67 26.77 0.89
CA SER A 153 -8.45 27.39 1.40
C SER A 153 -7.27 26.42 1.42
N THR A 154 -7.52 25.16 1.73
CA THR A 154 -6.47 24.15 1.87
C THR A 154 -5.94 23.67 0.52
N VAL A 155 -6.79 23.43 -0.46
CA VAL A 155 -6.40 22.91 -1.78
C VAL A 155 -5.44 23.89 -2.50
N GLY A 156 -5.71 25.20 -2.38
CA GLY A 156 -4.82 26.23 -2.94
C GLY A 156 -3.42 26.23 -2.32
N LEU A 157 -3.35 26.11 -0.99
CA LEU A 157 -2.07 26.08 -0.26
C LEU A 157 -1.24 24.84 -0.55
N PHE A 158 -1.87 23.70 -0.80
CA PHE A 158 -1.17 22.44 -0.96
C PHE A 158 -0.91 22.02 -2.42
N ARG A 159 -1.40 22.77 -3.40
CA ARG A 159 -1.07 22.54 -4.82
C ARG A 159 0.44 22.57 -5.06
N ASP A 160 1.14 23.57 -4.49
CA ASP A 160 2.59 23.70 -4.60
C ASP A 160 3.32 22.50 -3.98
N ARG A 161 2.79 21.93 -2.90
CA ARG A 161 3.38 20.73 -2.26
C ARG A 161 3.23 19.51 -3.13
N ARG A 162 2.08 19.34 -3.79
CA ARG A 162 1.86 18.27 -4.78
C ARG A 162 2.88 18.37 -5.92
N ASP A 163 3.07 19.57 -6.45
CA ASP A 163 3.98 19.79 -7.57
C ASP A 163 5.45 19.57 -7.15
N ALA A 164 5.82 19.94 -5.93
CA ALA A 164 7.12 19.65 -5.35
C ALA A 164 7.36 18.12 -5.21
N ILE A 165 6.37 17.38 -4.70
CA ILE A 165 6.44 15.91 -4.62
C ILE A 165 6.61 15.31 -6.00
N THR A 166 5.82 15.76 -6.98
CA THR A 166 5.89 15.28 -8.36
C THR A 166 7.29 15.53 -8.97
N GLY A 167 7.87 16.71 -8.73
CA GLY A 167 9.23 17.06 -9.17
C GLY A 167 10.29 16.18 -8.54
N LEU A 168 10.20 15.92 -7.23
CA LEU A 168 11.14 15.04 -6.51
C LEU A 168 11.04 13.58 -6.98
N LEU A 169 9.83 13.08 -7.23
CA LEU A 169 9.62 11.73 -7.77
C LEU A 169 10.20 11.60 -9.20
N ASN A 170 10.00 12.60 -10.04
CA ASN A 170 10.60 12.63 -11.39
C ASN A 170 12.13 12.61 -11.33
N SER A 171 12.73 13.46 -10.50
CA SER A 171 14.20 13.51 -10.33
C SER A 171 14.78 12.24 -9.72
N SER A 172 13.95 11.45 -9.06
CA SER A 172 14.32 10.13 -8.52
C SER A 172 14.15 8.98 -9.53
N GLY A 173 13.60 9.24 -10.72
CA GLY A 173 13.40 8.25 -11.77
C GLY A 173 12.12 7.43 -11.63
N PHE A 174 11.19 7.81 -10.76
CA PHE A 174 9.91 7.10 -10.58
C PHE A 174 8.88 7.36 -11.68
N HIS A 175 9.08 8.39 -12.52
CA HIS A 175 8.15 8.76 -13.59
C HIS A 175 6.68 8.78 -13.14
N PRO A 176 6.31 9.64 -12.17
CA PRO A 176 4.99 9.66 -11.58
C PRO A 176 3.92 10.01 -12.61
N ARG A 177 2.83 9.26 -12.59
CA ARG A 177 1.59 9.57 -13.29
C ARG A 177 0.52 9.88 -12.26
N THR A 178 -0.12 11.05 -12.36
CA THR A 178 -1.23 11.41 -11.49
C THR A 178 -2.34 10.35 -11.61
N GLY A 179 -2.73 9.77 -10.50
CA GLY A 179 -3.82 8.81 -10.40
C GLY A 179 -5.14 9.53 -10.19
N ASP A 180 -6.10 9.24 -11.04
CA ASP A 180 -7.47 9.71 -11.00
C ASP A 180 -8.40 8.75 -10.22
N ALA A 181 -9.68 9.06 -10.21
CA ALA A 181 -10.69 8.21 -9.59
C ALA A 181 -10.73 6.78 -10.18
N GLY A 182 -10.48 6.63 -11.49
CA GLY A 182 -10.38 5.32 -12.13
C GLY A 182 -9.18 4.53 -11.63
N THR A 183 -8.02 5.18 -11.48
CA THR A 183 -6.80 4.58 -10.92
C THR A 183 -7.03 4.09 -9.49
N LEU A 184 -7.62 4.92 -8.63
CA LEU A 184 -7.96 4.56 -7.25
C LEU A 184 -8.95 3.39 -7.21
N LEU A 185 -10.05 3.48 -7.97
CA LEU A 185 -11.06 2.42 -8.00
C LEU A 185 -10.46 1.08 -8.41
N ASN A 186 -9.59 1.06 -9.42
CA ASN A 186 -8.98 -0.18 -9.90
C ASN A 186 -7.96 -0.78 -8.93
N LEU A 187 -7.36 0.03 -8.06
CA LEU A 187 -6.56 -0.45 -6.94
C LEU A 187 -7.45 -1.03 -5.84
N VAL A 188 -8.37 -0.24 -5.31
CA VAL A 188 -9.14 -0.62 -4.12
C VAL A 188 -10.21 -1.67 -4.39
N ARG A 189 -10.78 -1.72 -5.60
CA ARG A 189 -11.73 -2.75 -6.00
C ARG A 189 -11.16 -4.16 -5.93
N PHE A 190 -9.88 -4.33 -6.22
CA PHE A 190 -9.25 -5.63 -6.06
C PHE A 190 -9.31 -6.12 -4.61
N CYS A 191 -9.12 -5.23 -3.64
CA CYS A 191 -9.16 -5.57 -2.22
C CYS A 191 -10.51 -6.15 -1.79
N TYR A 192 -11.60 -5.60 -2.34
CA TYR A 192 -12.96 -5.97 -1.94
C TYR A 192 -13.68 -6.90 -2.93
N ASN A 193 -13.11 -7.15 -4.10
CA ASN A 193 -13.68 -8.06 -5.10
C ASN A 193 -12.54 -8.84 -5.81
N PRO A 194 -11.71 -9.58 -5.07
CA PRO A 194 -10.47 -10.13 -5.64
C PRO A 194 -10.73 -11.19 -6.70
N ASP A 195 -11.69 -12.07 -6.51
CA ASP A 195 -12.00 -13.13 -7.48
C ASP A 195 -12.61 -12.57 -8.76
N TYR A 196 -13.58 -11.64 -8.62
CA TYR A 196 -14.17 -10.96 -9.78
C TYR A 196 -13.12 -10.18 -10.57
N SER A 197 -12.30 -9.38 -9.88
CA SER A 197 -11.26 -8.58 -10.51
C SER A 197 -10.23 -9.46 -11.24
N TYR A 198 -9.88 -10.60 -10.66
CA TYR A 198 -8.98 -11.56 -11.29
C TYR A 198 -9.60 -12.19 -12.53
N LYS A 199 -10.85 -12.66 -12.46
CA LYS A 199 -11.54 -13.33 -13.58
C LYS A 199 -11.78 -12.41 -14.77
N ASN A 200 -12.13 -11.15 -14.53
CA ASN A 200 -12.46 -10.22 -15.60
C ASN A 200 -11.25 -9.54 -16.22
N GLN A 201 -10.11 -9.45 -15.50
CA GLN A 201 -8.86 -8.85 -15.98
C GLN A 201 -8.98 -7.39 -16.48
N GLU A 202 -10.17 -6.80 -16.41
CA GLU A 202 -10.46 -5.47 -16.94
C GLU A 202 -10.52 -4.43 -15.82
N TYR A 203 -10.18 -3.21 -16.17
CA TYR A 203 -10.35 -2.06 -15.30
C TYR A 203 -11.77 -1.49 -15.48
N THR A 204 -12.46 -1.30 -14.37
CA THR A 204 -13.80 -0.71 -14.41
C THR A 204 -13.68 0.81 -14.51
N PRO A 205 -14.37 1.45 -15.47
CA PRO A 205 -14.38 2.90 -15.58
C PRO A 205 -15.05 3.55 -14.37
N TYR A 206 -14.60 4.75 -14.03
CA TYR A 206 -15.21 5.59 -13.03
C TYR A 206 -16.54 6.18 -13.56
N ASN A 207 -17.55 6.21 -12.70
CA ASN A 207 -18.81 6.91 -12.95
C ASN A 207 -18.85 8.17 -12.09
N ASP A 208 -18.76 9.34 -12.71
CA ASP A 208 -18.75 10.66 -12.07
C ASP A 208 -20.07 11.06 -11.41
N HIS A 209 -21.18 10.38 -11.75
CA HIS A 209 -22.49 10.59 -11.13
C HIS A 209 -22.68 9.83 -9.81
N MET A 210 -21.65 9.11 -9.34
CA MET A 210 -21.73 8.30 -8.13
C MET A 210 -20.45 8.50 -7.29
N TRP A 211 -20.60 8.60 -5.99
CA TRP A 211 -19.47 8.69 -5.08
C TRP A 211 -18.56 7.49 -5.21
N ILE A 212 -17.23 7.72 -5.07
CA ILE A 212 -16.21 6.71 -5.29
C ILE A 212 -16.42 5.50 -4.37
N HIS A 213 -16.66 5.72 -3.06
CA HIS A 213 -16.84 4.62 -2.10
C HIS A 213 -18.00 3.68 -2.45
N ARG A 214 -19.07 4.18 -3.09
CA ARG A 214 -20.21 3.35 -3.54
C ARG A 214 -19.90 2.52 -4.77
N GLN A 215 -18.79 2.80 -5.45
CA GLN A 215 -18.36 2.06 -6.63
C GLN A 215 -17.29 1.00 -6.29
N VAL A 216 -16.78 0.96 -5.05
CA VAL A 216 -15.70 0.05 -4.64
C VAL A 216 -16.20 -1.38 -4.52
N ILE A 217 -17.25 -1.61 -3.71
CA ILE A 217 -17.75 -2.94 -3.38
C ILE A 217 -18.93 -3.25 -4.31
N ARG A 218 -18.89 -4.40 -4.97
CA ARG A 218 -19.99 -4.86 -5.82
C ARG A 218 -21.14 -5.39 -4.97
N LYS A 219 -22.36 -5.27 -5.47
CA LYS A 219 -23.55 -5.81 -4.79
C LYS A 219 -23.54 -7.33 -4.64
N SER A 220 -22.77 -8.03 -5.48
CA SER A 220 -22.62 -9.48 -5.44
C SER A 220 -21.43 -9.96 -4.63
N THR A 221 -20.64 -9.06 -4.04
CA THR A 221 -19.48 -9.42 -3.23
C THR A 221 -19.95 -10.01 -1.91
N GLU A 222 -19.49 -11.20 -1.60
CA GLU A 222 -19.72 -11.87 -0.34
C GLU A 222 -18.50 -11.66 0.58
N ILE A 223 -18.78 -11.17 1.80
CA ILE A 223 -17.76 -10.96 2.83
C ILE A 223 -18.16 -11.80 4.02
N GLU A 224 -17.34 -12.79 4.34
CA GLU A 224 -17.59 -13.74 5.40
C GLU A 224 -16.47 -13.75 6.43
N TRP A 225 -16.86 -13.85 7.67
CA TRP A 225 -15.94 -14.09 8.77
C TRP A 225 -16.05 -15.54 9.20
N LEU A 226 -15.04 -16.33 8.89
CA LEU A 226 -15.01 -17.75 9.21
C LEU A 226 -14.48 -17.96 10.63
N LYS A 227 -15.37 -18.36 11.56
CA LYS A 227 -14.99 -18.74 12.92
C LYS A 227 -14.41 -20.14 12.90
N GLY A 228 -13.16 -20.29 13.32
CA GLY A 228 -12.45 -21.57 13.38
C GLY A 228 -11.19 -21.48 14.23
N SER A 229 -10.25 -22.38 14.03
CA SER A 229 -8.95 -22.42 14.73
C SER A 229 -8.02 -21.24 14.42
N GLY A 230 -8.46 -20.29 13.59
CA GLY A 230 -7.86 -19.00 13.32
C GLY A 230 -8.92 -18.18 12.62
N ASP A 231 -9.49 -17.19 13.29
CA ASP A 231 -10.48 -16.29 12.71
C ASP A 231 -9.98 -15.75 11.35
N SER A 232 -10.67 -16.08 10.27
CA SER A 232 -10.22 -15.82 8.90
C SER A 232 -11.25 -15.00 8.14
N LEU A 233 -10.80 -13.93 7.49
CA LEU A 233 -11.61 -13.10 6.61
C LEU A 233 -11.63 -13.72 5.20
N CYS A 234 -12.83 -13.97 4.69
CA CYS A 234 -13.04 -14.41 3.33
C CYS A 234 -13.80 -13.33 2.56
N ILE A 235 -13.25 -12.90 1.43
CA ILE A 235 -13.89 -11.92 0.54
C ILE A 235 -14.00 -12.53 -0.84
N ASP A 236 -15.23 -12.66 -1.33
CA ASP A 236 -15.51 -13.16 -2.70
C ASP A 236 -14.81 -14.51 -2.96
N GLY A 237 -14.83 -15.40 -1.96
CA GLY A 237 -14.20 -16.74 -2.02
C GLY A 237 -12.68 -16.77 -1.81
N LYS A 238 -12.03 -15.62 -1.59
CA LYS A 238 -10.59 -15.54 -1.29
C LYS A 238 -10.34 -15.37 0.20
N GLN A 239 -9.41 -16.15 0.73
CA GLN A 239 -8.92 -15.99 2.10
C GLN A 239 -7.99 -14.80 2.17
N ILE A 240 -8.29 -13.84 3.05
CA ILE A 240 -7.53 -12.61 3.21
C ILE A 240 -6.73 -12.68 4.51
N GLY A 241 -5.41 -12.50 4.41
CA GLY A 241 -4.55 -12.32 5.58
C GLY A 241 -4.05 -10.88 5.61
N VAL A 242 -4.26 -10.18 6.73
CA VAL A 242 -3.75 -8.83 6.96
C VAL A 242 -2.69 -8.91 8.06
N TYR A 243 -1.50 -8.40 7.76
CA TYR A 243 -0.35 -8.46 8.68
C TYR A 243 0.21 -7.08 8.93
N SER A 244 0.54 -6.79 10.19
CA SER A 244 1.24 -5.57 10.60
C SER A 244 2.50 -5.89 11.38
N VAL A 245 3.37 -4.88 11.53
CA VAL A 245 4.61 -5.00 12.28
C VAL A 245 4.37 -4.71 13.76
N ALA A 246 4.52 -5.73 14.60
CA ALA A 246 4.49 -5.61 16.06
C ALA A 246 5.84 -5.20 16.66
N GLY A 247 6.95 -5.57 16.01
CA GLY A 247 8.30 -5.25 16.46
C GLY A 247 9.22 -4.93 15.28
N TYR A 248 9.99 -3.84 15.43
CA TYR A 248 10.97 -3.40 14.44
C TYR A 248 12.38 -3.82 14.88
N PRO A 249 13.32 -4.08 13.94
CA PRO A 249 14.72 -4.27 14.26
C PRO A 249 15.31 -3.00 14.88
N ASN A 250 16.38 -3.16 15.68
CA ASN A 250 17.01 -2.01 16.35
C ASN A 250 17.74 -1.07 15.38
N GLU A 251 18.22 -1.60 14.28
CA GLU A 251 18.93 -0.88 13.24
C GLU A 251 18.38 -1.30 11.88
N LEU A 252 18.26 -0.36 10.97
CA LEU A 252 17.77 -0.59 9.61
C LEU A 252 18.81 -0.06 8.63
N ASP A 253 19.29 -0.93 7.74
CA ASP A 253 20.03 -0.54 6.55
C ASP A 253 19.05 -0.47 5.35
N LEU A 254 19.37 0.40 4.39
CA LEU A 254 18.59 0.57 3.15
C LEU A 254 18.36 -0.77 2.42
N PHE A 255 19.35 -1.65 2.42
CA PHE A 255 19.31 -2.95 1.74
C PHE A 255 18.73 -4.09 2.57
N ASP A 256 18.52 -3.90 3.85
CA ASP A 256 17.96 -4.94 4.73
C ASP A 256 16.54 -5.37 4.32
N ASN A 257 15.81 -4.46 3.72
CA ASN A 257 14.40 -4.66 3.33
C ASN A 257 14.21 -5.27 1.94
N LEU A 258 15.29 -5.52 1.18
CA LEU A 258 15.21 -6.01 -0.20
C LEU A 258 14.44 -7.32 -0.37
N PHE A 259 14.47 -8.18 0.64
CA PHE A 259 13.89 -9.53 0.55
C PHE A 259 12.64 -9.74 1.41
N LEU A 260 12.07 -8.68 1.98
CA LEU A 260 10.86 -8.80 2.83
C LEU A 260 9.66 -9.40 2.09
N LEU A 261 9.59 -9.23 0.77
CA LEU A 261 8.48 -9.71 -0.07
C LEU A 261 8.87 -10.92 -0.94
N GLY A 262 9.99 -11.53 -0.66
CA GLY A 262 10.46 -12.73 -1.32
C GLY A 262 11.85 -12.57 -1.93
N ASN A 263 12.55 -13.68 -2.07
CA ASN A 263 13.89 -13.75 -2.64
C ASN A 263 13.89 -14.70 -3.84
N ILE A 264 13.80 -14.14 -5.04
CA ILE A 264 13.79 -14.92 -6.29
C ILE A 264 15.12 -15.64 -6.57
N PHE A 265 16.19 -15.25 -5.88
CA PHE A 265 17.50 -15.93 -6.00
C PHE A 265 17.68 -17.05 -4.98
N SER A 266 16.76 -17.18 -4.02
CA SER A 266 16.80 -18.27 -3.04
C SER A 266 16.27 -19.57 -3.66
N ARG A 267 17.02 -20.66 -3.44
CA ARG A 267 16.56 -22.02 -3.79
C ARG A 267 15.54 -22.58 -2.80
N ASN A 268 15.28 -21.89 -1.71
CA ASN A 268 14.53 -22.42 -0.56
C ASN A 268 13.06 -21.99 -0.53
N LEU A 269 12.42 -21.75 -1.67
CA LEU A 269 10.99 -21.40 -1.75
C LEU A 269 10.59 -20.17 -0.88
N GLU A 270 11.53 -19.26 -0.60
CA GLU A 270 11.31 -18.05 0.17
C GLU A 270 10.62 -16.99 -0.70
N GLN A 271 9.41 -17.32 -1.18
CA GLN A 271 8.72 -16.49 -2.15
C GLN A 271 7.23 -16.41 -1.83
N ILE A 272 6.66 -15.22 -2.00
CA ILE A 272 5.22 -15.00 -1.84
C ILE A 272 4.54 -15.29 -3.18
N VAL A 273 3.89 -16.43 -3.28
CA VAL A 273 3.29 -16.92 -4.53
C VAL A 273 1.88 -16.39 -4.81
N CYS A 274 1.17 -15.90 -3.79
CA CYS A 274 -0.16 -15.29 -3.96
C CYS A 274 -0.07 -13.81 -4.35
N PRO A 275 -1.14 -13.19 -4.88
CA PRO A 275 -1.26 -11.74 -4.97
C PRO A 275 -1.16 -11.10 -3.58
N PHE A 276 -0.49 -9.96 -3.49
CA PHE A 276 -0.35 -9.25 -2.23
C PHE A 276 -0.30 -7.73 -2.44
N ILE A 277 -0.63 -7.00 -1.39
CA ILE A 277 -0.39 -5.57 -1.27
C ILE A 277 0.53 -5.35 -0.09
N PHE A 278 1.65 -4.70 -0.31
CA PHE A 278 2.53 -4.20 0.74
C PHE A 278 2.37 -2.69 0.83
N SER A 279 2.20 -2.18 2.03
CA SER A 279 2.17 -0.74 2.24
C SER A 279 3.13 -0.30 3.34
N MET A 280 3.76 0.85 3.09
CA MET A 280 4.62 1.55 4.02
C MET A 280 4.07 2.96 4.21
N SER A 281 3.55 3.24 5.39
CA SER A 281 2.92 4.50 5.74
C SER A 281 3.80 5.29 6.69
N PHE A 282 3.96 6.59 6.38
CA PHE A 282 4.62 7.58 7.21
C PHE A 282 3.58 8.57 7.73
N ILE A 283 3.54 8.76 9.03
CA ILE A 283 2.58 9.67 9.68
C ILE A 283 3.34 10.90 10.17
N ASN A 284 2.92 12.08 9.70
CA ASN A 284 3.44 13.36 10.14
C ASN A 284 2.77 13.77 11.45
N ARG A 285 3.30 13.28 12.56
CA ARG A 285 2.85 13.67 13.90
C ARG A 285 4.03 14.13 14.73
N ASP A 286 3.80 15.12 15.60
CA ASP A 286 4.84 15.53 16.54
C ASP A 286 4.98 14.48 17.66
N PHE A 287 6.11 13.80 17.67
CA PHE A 287 6.48 12.83 18.69
C PHE A 287 7.41 13.40 19.76
N ASN A 288 7.82 14.67 19.66
CA ASN A 288 8.85 15.28 20.50
C ASN A 288 8.46 15.23 21.99
N ASP A 289 7.24 15.59 22.33
CA ASP A 289 6.77 15.55 23.71
C ASP A 289 6.71 14.14 24.27
N ALA A 290 6.27 13.18 23.46
CA ALA A 290 6.23 11.76 23.85
C ALA A 290 7.63 11.19 24.10
N ILE A 291 8.59 11.55 23.24
CA ILE A 291 10.00 11.14 23.36
C ILE A 291 10.63 11.76 24.61
N ARG A 292 10.48 13.08 24.83
CA ARG A 292 10.98 13.80 26.02
C ARG A 292 10.38 13.23 27.30
N LYS A 293 9.08 12.98 27.33
CA LYS A 293 8.39 12.40 28.49
C LYS A 293 8.91 10.99 28.82
N LYS A 294 9.07 10.12 27.81
CA LYS A 294 9.63 8.78 27.99
C LYS A 294 11.10 8.82 28.45
N SER A 295 11.92 9.71 27.88
CA SER A 295 13.29 9.93 28.32
C SER A 295 13.35 10.35 29.81
N GLY A 296 12.50 11.28 30.24
CA GLY A 296 12.39 11.72 31.62
C GLY A 296 12.01 10.58 32.59
N ILE A 297 11.04 9.73 32.22
CA ILE A 297 10.64 8.55 33.00
C ILE A 297 11.82 7.58 33.17
N MET A 298 12.57 7.31 32.10
CA MET A 298 13.73 6.43 32.15
C MET A 298 14.88 6.98 32.99
N LEU A 299 15.10 8.31 32.96
CA LEU A 299 16.06 8.96 33.84
C LEU A 299 15.67 8.81 35.32
N ALA A 300 14.39 8.99 35.64
CA ALA A 300 13.85 8.80 36.99
C ALA A 300 14.02 7.35 37.48
N GLN A 301 13.77 6.37 36.63
CA GLN A 301 13.97 4.94 36.94
C GLN A 301 15.47 4.60 37.18
N LYS A 302 16.39 5.23 36.46
CA LYS A 302 17.82 5.08 36.69
C LYS A 302 18.25 5.64 38.07
N ALA A 303 17.67 6.77 38.45
CA ALA A 303 17.95 7.40 39.76
C ALA A 303 17.44 6.57 40.94
N ALA A 304 16.42 5.74 40.74
CA ALA A 304 15.82 4.87 41.75
C ALA A 304 16.58 3.55 42.04
N GLY A 305 17.70 3.28 41.31
CA GLY A 305 18.56 2.09 41.53
C GLY A 305 18.41 1.01 40.46
N SER A 306 19.20 -0.01 40.47
CA SER A 306 19.45 -1.09 39.50
C SER A 306 18.55 -1.17 38.25
N MET A 307 19.05 -0.67 37.15
CA MET A 307 18.39 -0.81 35.85
C MET A 307 18.97 -2.02 35.10
N ALA A 308 18.05 -2.90 34.58
CA ALA A 308 18.49 -4.02 33.76
C ALA A 308 19.22 -3.55 32.50
N PRO A 309 20.20 -4.31 31.97
CA PRO A 309 21.03 -3.88 30.82
C PRO A 309 20.20 -3.43 29.60
N LYS A 310 19.09 -4.11 29.32
CA LYS A 310 18.17 -3.74 28.23
C LYS A 310 17.54 -2.35 28.44
N LEU A 311 17.23 -1.97 29.68
CA LEU A 311 16.67 -0.66 29.99
C LEU A 311 17.73 0.45 29.87
N ARG A 312 19.00 0.17 30.18
CA ARG A 312 20.11 1.11 29.96
C ARG A 312 20.28 1.43 28.47
N LYS A 313 20.25 0.41 27.59
CA LYS A 313 20.36 0.61 26.16
C LYS A 313 19.20 1.49 25.67
N LYS A 314 17.96 1.18 26.07
CA LYS A 314 16.79 2.02 25.72
C LYS A 314 16.90 3.45 26.23
N GLN A 315 17.46 3.67 27.42
CA GLN A 315 17.71 5.02 27.94
C GLN A 315 18.69 5.80 27.06
N GLU A 316 19.78 5.16 26.64
CA GLU A 316 20.76 5.78 25.74
C GLU A 316 20.13 6.15 24.40
N GLU A 317 19.31 5.27 23.81
CA GLU A 317 18.55 5.51 22.60
C GLU A 317 17.60 6.73 22.75
N PHE A 318 16.86 6.83 23.87
CA PHE A 318 15.99 8.00 24.13
C PHE A 318 16.76 9.29 24.35
N LEU A 319 17.94 9.25 24.95
CA LEU A 319 18.79 10.42 25.08
C LEU A 319 19.32 10.89 23.73
N GLN A 320 19.74 9.96 22.87
CA GLN A 320 20.13 10.28 21.50
C GLN A 320 18.97 10.87 20.70
N ALA A 321 17.75 10.32 20.85
CA ALA A 321 16.57 10.87 20.22
C ALA A 321 16.25 12.31 20.70
N VAL A 322 16.42 12.61 21.99
CA VAL A 322 16.24 13.98 22.50
C VAL A 322 17.30 14.93 21.93
N MET A 323 18.56 14.51 21.83
CA MET A 323 19.62 15.32 21.18
C MET A 323 19.29 15.57 19.71
N ALA A 324 18.82 14.55 18.99
CA ALA A 324 18.41 14.70 17.59
C ALA A 324 17.24 15.70 17.43
N ILE A 325 16.29 15.73 18.38
CA ILE A 325 15.21 16.74 18.39
C ILE A 325 15.81 18.16 18.56
N GLU A 326 16.81 18.33 19.40
CA GLU A 326 17.50 19.61 19.57
C GLU A 326 18.24 20.06 18.31
N ASP A 327 18.73 19.10 17.52
CA ASP A 327 19.33 19.29 16.20
C ASP A 327 18.29 19.44 15.06
N ASN A 328 17.01 19.64 15.39
CA ASN A 328 15.88 19.77 14.45
C ASN A 328 15.59 18.54 13.58
N VAL A 329 16.00 17.36 13.99
CA VAL A 329 15.59 16.10 13.34
C VAL A 329 14.13 15.83 13.62
N LYS A 330 13.35 15.61 12.54
CA LYS A 330 11.92 15.30 12.64
C LYS A 330 11.71 13.79 12.75
N PHE A 331 11.03 13.35 13.80
CA PHE A 331 10.59 11.97 13.94
C PHE A 331 9.24 11.75 13.25
N ARG A 332 9.10 10.62 12.57
CA ARG A 332 7.88 10.21 11.88
C ARG A 332 7.39 8.88 12.42
N GLY A 333 6.08 8.72 12.51
CA GLY A 333 5.49 7.40 12.71
C GLY A 333 5.65 6.58 11.43
N VAL A 334 6.07 5.32 11.57
CA VAL A 334 6.19 4.39 10.44
C VAL A 334 5.36 3.15 10.73
N MET A 335 4.57 2.71 9.74
CA MET A 335 3.79 1.49 9.81
C MET A 335 3.92 0.71 8.51
N PHE A 336 4.24 -0.57 8.62
CA PHE A 336 4.24 -1.51 7.51
C PHE A 336 3.06 -2.45 7.63
N SER A 337 2.40 -2.73 6.51
CA SER A 337 1.36 -3.75 6.44
C SER A 337 1.45 -4.56 5.15
N VAL A 338 1.03 -5.82 5.24
CA VAL A 338 0.95 -6.73 4.10
C VAL A 338 -0.44 -7.34 4.08
N VAL A 339 -1.08 -7.33 2.92
CA VAL A 339 -2.34 -8.02 2.68
C VAL A 339 -2.09 -9.14 1.68
N LEU A 340 -2.43 -10.37 2.05
CA LEU A 340 -2.33 -11.56 1.20
C LEU A 340 -3.71 -11.96 0.70
N PHE A 341 -3.79 -12.38 -0.58
CA PHE A 341 -5.01 -12.89 -1.20
C PHE A 341 -4.77 -14.33 -1.64
N THR A 342 -5.38 -15.29 -0.94
CA THR A 342 -5.15 -16.72 -1.17
C THR A 342 -6.43 -17.44 -1.55
N ASP A 343 -6.31 -18.58 -2.24
CA ASP A 343 -7.47 -19.35 -2.71
C ASP A 343 -8.11 -20.17 -1.57
N ASP A 344 -7.29 -20.60 -0.62
CA ASP A 344 -7.70 -21.49 0.44
C ASP A 344 -6.85 -21.29 1.71
N GLU A 345 -7.28 -21.88 2.82
CA GLU A 345 -6.64 -21.75 4.14
C GLU A 345 -5.24 -22.39 4.18
N GLU A 346 -5.02 -23.49 3.47
CA GLU A 346 -3.71 -24.15 3.41
C GLU A 346 -2.68 -23.25 2.72
N LYS A 347 -3.04 -22.66 1.58
CA LYS A 347 -2.16 -21.70 0.88
C LYS A 347 -1.92 -20.46 1.72
N LYS A 348 -2.94 -19.99 2.47
CA LYS A 348 -2.79 -18.86 3.41
C LYS A 348 -1.75 -19.21 4.46
N ALA A 349 -1.90 -20.32 5.17
CA ALA A 349 -0.99 -20.74 6.25
C ALA A 349 0.46 -20.95 5.74
N ASN A 350 0.62 -21.54 4.56
CA ASN A 350 1.93 -21.73 3.95
C ASN A 350 2.59 -20.38 3.59
N THR A 351 1.83 -19.49 2.95
CA THR A 351 2.34 -18.16 2.56
C THR A 351 2.65 -17.29 3.78
N GLU A 352 1.82 -17.35 4.81
CA GLU A 352 2.05 -16.68 6.10
C GLU A 352 3.34 -17.15 6.76
N SER A 353 3.59 -18.47 6.76
CA SER A 353 4.82 -19.04 7.31
C SER A 353 6.06 -18.51 6.59
N VAL A 354 6.01 -18.44 5.26
CA VAL A 354 7.09 -17.85 4.44
C VAL A 354 7.26 -16.37 4.77
N LEU A 355 6.19 -15.60 4.77
CA LEU A 355 6.20 -14.16 5.08
C LEU A 355 6.82 -13.90 6.45
N LYS A 356 6.33 -14.56 7.50
CA LYS A 356 6.86 -14.45 8.87
C LYS A 356 8.32 -14.85 8.96
N GLY A 357 8.73 -15.87 8.19
CA GLY A 357 10.12 -16.32 8.09
C GLY A 357 11.04 -15.25 7.52
N LEU A 358 10.68 -14.68 6.36
CA LEU A 358 11.43 -13.60 5.69
C LEU A 358 11.61 -12.38 6.59
N TRP A 359 10.53 -11.96 7.23
CA TRP A 359 10.56 -10.77 8.10
C TRP A 359 11.36 -11.00 9.37
N ARG A 360 11.21 -12.19 9.98
CA ARG A 360 11.98 -12.56 11.18
C ARG A 360 13.49 -12.63 10.91
N GLN A 361 13.91 -13.09 9.73
CA GLN A 361 15.33 -13.07 9.32
C GLN A 361 15.92 -11.66 9.33
N LYS A 362 15.10 -10.63 9.11
CA LYS A 362 15.47 -9.22 9.12
C LYS A 362 15.19 -8.53 10.46
N GLY A 363 14.83 -9.29 11.49
CA GLY A 363 14.59 -8.77 12.84
C GLY A 363 13.23 -8.12 13.06
N TYR A 364 12.31 -8.24 12.10
CA TYR A 364 10.93 -7.81 12.29
C TYR A 364 10.10 -8.89 12.98
N ASP A 365 9.18 -8.46 13.82
CA ASP A 365 8.11 -9.30 14.32
C ASP A 365 6.79 -8.82 13.73
N ILE A 366 6.13 -9.70 12.97
CA ILE A 366 4.84 -9.41 12.32
C ILE A 366 3.75 -10.30 12.89
N GLN A 367 2.58 -9.73 13.01
CA GLN A 367 1.38 -10.41 13.49
C GLN A 367 0.24 -10.28 12.49
N GLU A 368 -0.63 -11.27 12.47
CA GLU A 368 -1.89 -11.18 11.74
C GLU A 368 -2.85 -10.28 12.53
N GLU A 369 -3.49 -9.36 11.83
CA GLU A 369 -4.56 -8.54 12.39
C GLU A 369 -5.84 -9.39 12.52
N THR A 370 -6.38 -9.44 13.72
CA THR A 370 -7.63 -10.15 14.03
C THR A 370 -8.77 -9.18 14.25
N MET A 371 -10.02 -9.63 14.09
CA MET A 371 -11.21 -8.78 14.30
C MET A 371 -11.29 -8.10 15.67
N ILE A 372 -10.61 -8.61 16.67
CA ILE A 372 -10.56 -8.00 18.00
C ILE A 372 -9.70 -6.73 18.01
N ALA A 373 -8.76 -6.63 17.06
CA ALA A 373 -7.85 -5.50 16.92
C ALA A 373 -8.35 -4.45 15.91
N LEU A 374 -9.45 -4.71 15.20
CA LEU A 374 -10.09 -3.72 14.33
C LEU A 374 -11.05 -2.88 15.19
N PRO A 375 -10.78 -1.58 15.38
CA PRO A 375 -11.66 -0.68 16.11
C PRO A 375 -13.00 -0.49 15.43
#